data_71f9d0e41fd34598dc3807d64015e80e
#
_entry.id   71f9d0e41fd34598dc3807d64015e80e
#
_cell.length_a   1.000
_cell.length_b   1.000
_cell.length_c   1.000
_cell.angle_alpha   90.00
_cell.angle_beta   90.00
_cell.angle_gamma   90.00
#
_symmetry.space_group_name_H-M   'P 1'
#
loop_
_entity.id
_entity.type
_entity.pdbx_description
1 polymer ?
#
loop_
_entity_poly.entity_id
_entity_poly.type
_entity_poly.pdbx_seq_one_letter_code
_entity_poly.pdbx_strand_id
1 'polypeptide(L)'
;MKKDFNFLTLALGVVLAATSVHAQTGARATGATPATRAQTVAAANLLASLPASEAVMSVDVRRLLSDALPRAYNNNPAELARINAEIDKFKASTGLDARTIERLVVGVSYQQTATGKTLVETVALARGNFRAASFAPSKSRMQEQKYAGKTIQVFNVDTQVKLIGLFNMRVTDVAVAMLDANTVAVGKLERVRAAIDASAGRGRVSPEITALATRDANALVGMGGNIPASLTQNLDMGNISKSIASVRQFYSTLGTTANGFNMLTALRTENAGAAQSLSTMITGLKQLAPFALGQMPAARQRPLRTLVDNSKVGAEGNDVLITLELAQVDVAALIDAF
;
A
#
# COMPACT_ATOMS: atom_id res chain seq x y z
N MET A 1 -17.06 -2.69 22.29
CA MET A 1 -15.65 -2.73 21.87
C MET A 1 -15.46 -1.58 20.91
N LYS A 2 -14.71 -0.52 21.28
CA LYS A 2 -14.37 0.60 20.40
C LYS A 2 -13.33 0.09 19.40
N LYS A 3 -13.71 0.00 18.13
CA LYS A 3 -12.75 -0.20 17.04
C LYS A 3 -12.06 1.16 16.84
N ASP A 4 -10.85 1.31 17.34
CA ASP A 4 -10.00 2.46 17.04
C ASP A 4 -9.57 2.34 15.59
N PHE A 5 -10.23 3.11 14.72
CA PHE A 5 -10.00 3.14 13.30
C PHE A 5 -8.79 4.06 13.03
N ASN A 6 -7.64 3.49 12.76
CA ASN A 6 -6.45 4.27 12.41
C ASN A 6 -6.44 4.59 10.91
N PHE A 7 -6.41 5.86 10.54
CA PHE A 7 -6.35 6.35 9.16
C PHE A 7 -5.21 5.73 8.33
N LEU A 8 -4.09 5.41 8.96
CA LEU A 8 -2.99 4.69 8.33
C LEU A 8 -3.40 3.26 7.91
N THR A 9 -4.35 2.67 8.63
CA THR A 9 -4.91 1.34 8.35
C THR A 9 -5.79 1.36 7.09
N LEU A 10 -6.49 2.46 6.81
CA LEU A 10 -7.33 2.59 5.62
C LEU A 10 -6.48 2.66 4.34
N ALA A 11 -5.40 3.44 4.34
CA ALA A 11 -4.51 3.57 3.17
C ALA A 11 -3.75 2.26 2.86
N LEU A 12 -3.38 1.49 3.89
CA LEU A 12 -2.66 0.22 3.75
C LEU A 12 -3.60 -0.98 3.65
N GLY A 13 -4.81 -0.91 4.22
CA GLY A 13 -5.80 -1.98 4.25
C GLY A 13 -6.35 -2.35 2.88
N VAL A 14 -6.50 -1.40 1.98
CA VAL A 14 -6.95 -1.60 0.59
C VAL A 14 -5.94 -2.42 -0.22
N VAL A 15 -4.67 -2.44 0.19
CA VAL A 15 -3.57 -2.99 -0.60
C VAL A 15 -3.30 -4.47 -0.31
N LEU A 16 -3.58 -4.97 0.88
CA LEU A 16 -3.22 -6.34 1.29
C LEU A 16 -4.38 -7.36 1.27
N ALA A 17 -5.63 -6.93 1.12
CA ALA A 17 -6.79 -7.83 0.96
C ALA A 17 -6.84 -8.57 -0.39
N ALA A 18 -5.86 -8.36 -1.26
CA ALA A 18 -5.89 -8.72 -2.66
C ALA A 18 -4.98 -9.90 -3.04
N THR A 19 -5.02 -10.98 -2.32
CA THR A 19 -4.45 -12.24 -2.78
C THR A 19 -5.55 -13.22 -3.15
N SER A 20 -5.97 -13.16 -4.40
CA SER A 20 -6.58 -14.18 -5.28
C SER A 20 -7.60 -13.54 -6.24
N VAL A 21 -7.59 -13.69 -7.46
CA VAL A 21 -7.42 -14.52 -8.62
C VAL A 21 -8.33 -14.17 -9.83
N HIS A 22 -7.93 -14.00 -11.06
CA HIS A 22 -8.18 -14.47 -12.45
C HIS A 22 -8.02 -13.45 -13.58
N ALA A 23 -7.48 -13.93 -14.69
CA ALA A 23 -7.15 -13.15 -15.87
C ALA A 23 -8.28 -13.09 -16.92
N GLN A 24 -8.39 -11.97 -17.59
CA GLN A 24 -8.80 -11.92 -19.00
C GLN A 24 -8.00 -10.86 -19.76
N THR A 25 -7.74 -11.22 -21.01
CA THR A 25 -6.94 -10.62 -22.05
C THR A 25 -7.17 -9.12 -22.31
N GLY A 26 -6.05 -8.39 -22.44
CA GLY A 26 -5.85 -7.41 -23.47
C GLY A 26 -6.68 -6.14 -23.45
N ALA A 27 -6.38 -5.19 -22.55
CA ALA A 27 -6.63 -3.78 -22.83
C ALA A 27 -5.32 -3.12 -23.28
N ARG A 28 -5.18 -2.94 -24.59
CA ARG A 28 -4.14 -2.09 -25.18
C ARG A 28 -4.28 -0.69 -24.60
N ALA A 29 -3.18 -0.16 -24.06
CA ALA A 29 -3.11 1.20 -23.53
C ALA A 29 -3.54 2.20 -24.62
N THR A 30 -4.76 2.71 -24.49
CA THR A 30 -5.19 3.91 -25.21
C THR A 30 -4.42 5.09 -24.65
N GLY A 31 -3.87 5.93 -25.53
CA GLY A 31 -2.95 7.00 -25.21
C GLY A 31 -3.38 7.84 -24.02
N ALA A 32 -2.48 7.93 -23.02
CA ALA A 32 -2.72 8.71 -21.80
C ALA A 32 -2.94 10.19 -22.14
N THR A 33 -3.97 10.79 -21.54
CA THR A 33 -4.22 12.23 -21.67
C THR A 33 -3.06 13.05 -21.08
N PRO A 34 -2.84 14.31 -21.47
CA PRO A 34 -1.79 15.16 -20.91
C PRO A 34 -1.84 15.27 -19.37
N ALA A 35 -3.04 15.34 -18.78
CA ALA A 35 -3.25 15.37 -17.35
C ALA A 35 -2.76 14.06 -16.67
N THR A 36 -3.05 12.91 -17.26
CA THR A 36 -2.60 11.59 -16.78
C THR A 36 -1.07 11.48 -16.83
N ARG A 37 -0.45 11.98 -17.90
CA ARG A 37 1.00 11.98 -18.04
C ARG A 37 1.68 12.84 -16.96
N ALA A 38 1.13 14.03 -16.67
CA ALA A 38 1.64 14.91 -15.61
C ALA A 38 1.53 14.25 -14.22
N GLN A 39 0.43 13.57 -13.94
CA GLN A 39 0.23 12.83 -12.67
C GLN A 39 1.23 11.67 -12.52
N THR A 40 1.51 10.94 -13.58
CA THR A 40 2.50 9.84 -13.57
C THR A 40 3.90 10.36 -13.31
N VAL A 41 4.29 11.45 -13.98
CA VAL A 41 5.59 12.10 -13.75
C VAL A 41 5.73 12.60 -12.32
N ALA A 42 4.68 13.20 -11.76
CA ALA A 42 4.67 13.65 -10.36
C ALA A 42 4.79 12.49 -9.38
N ALA A 43 4.13 11.36 -9.65
CA ALA A 43 4.26 10.13 -8.85
C ALA A 43 5.67 9.56 -8.92
N ALA A 44 6.23 9.42 -10.13
CA ALA A 44 7.57 8.90 -10.34
C ALA A 44 8.64 9.76 -9.65
N ASN A 45 8.51 11.09 -9.72
CA ASN A 45 9.43 12.01 -9.07
C ASN A 45 9.39 11.90 -7.55
N LEU A 46 8.18 11.75 -6.96
CA LEU A 46 8.05 11.59 -5.52
C LEU A 46 8.58 10.21 -5.07
N LEU A 47 8.30 9.14 -5.81
CA LEU A 47 8.86 7.80 -5.58
C LEU A 47 10.39 7.83 -5.66
N ALA A 48 10.95 8.51 -6.67
CA ALA A 48 12.41 8.65 -6.81
C ALA A 48 13.08 9.42 -5.66
N SER A 49 12.31 10.10 -4.82
CA SER A 49 12.81 10.76 -3.59
C SER A 49 12.76 9.84 -2.37
N LEU A 50 12.24 8.62 -2.49
CA LEU A 50 12.33 7.61 -1.43
C LEU A 50 13.78 7.11 -1.30
N PRO A 51 14.24 6.81 -0.07
CA PRO A 51 15.50 6.11 0.13
C PRO A 51 15.43 4.69 -0.41
N ALA A 52 16.58 4.05 -0.58
CA ALA A 52 16.69 2.65 -0.98
C ALA A 52 15.66 1.80 -0.24
N SER A 53 14.85 1.09 -1.02
CA SER A 53 13.70 0.32 -0.55
C SER A 53 13.52 -0.88 -1.46
N GLU A 54 13.17 -2.03 -0.90
CA GLU A 54 12.90 -3.26 -1.65
C GLU A 54 11.50 -3.27 -2.26
N ALA A 55 10.57 -2.54 -1.63
CA ALA A 55 9.23 -2.35 -2.20
C ALA A 55 8.76 -0.91 -1.98
N VAL A 56 7.89 -0.45 -2.87
CA VAL A 56 7.29 0.88 -2.79
C VAL A 56 5.81 0.85 -3.11
N MET A 57 5.10 1.83 -2.56
CA MET A 57 3.69 2.09 -2.84
C MET A 57 3.49 3.56 -3.15
N SER A 58 2.61 3.87 -4.09
CA SER A 58 2.13 5.22 -4.40
C SER A 58 0.62 5.27 -4.31
N VAL A 59 0.07 6.26 -3.63
CA VAL A 59 -1.37 6.50 -3.47
C VAL A 59 -1.70 7.90 -3.94
N ASP A 60 -2.65 8.01 -4.84
CA ASP A 60 -3.28 9.29 -5.20
C ASP A 60 -4.34 9.64 -4.14
N VAL A 61 -3.90 10.31 -3.07
CA VAL A 61 -4.75 10.61 -1.90
C VAL A 61 -5.88 11.56 -2.27
N ARG A 62 -5.61 12.52 -3.17
CA ARG A 62 -6.64 13.45 -3.64
C ARG A 62 -7.79 12.68 -4.29
N ARG A 63 -7.50 11.83 -5.28
CA ARG A 63 -8.54 11.02 -5.95
C ARG A 63 -9.17 10.01 -4.99
N LEU A 64 -8.41 9.43 -4.08
CA LEU A 64 -8.93 8.50 -3.07
C LEU A 64 -10.02 9.18 -2.24
N LEU A 65 -9.76 10.39 -1.71
CA LEU A 65 -10.68 11.08 -0.82
C LEU A 65 -11.81 11.81 -1.54
N SER A 66 -11.56 12.37 -2.74
CA SER A 66 -12.54 13.18 -3.47
C SER A 66 -13.42 12.40 -4.45
N ASP A 67 -13.01 11.19 -4.87
CA ASP A 67 -13.72 10.39 -5.87
C ASP A 67 -13.96 8.94 -5.38
N ALA A 68 -12.90 8.18 -5.10
CA ALA A 68 -13.03 6.75 -4.85
C ALA A 68 -13.80 6.43 -3.57
N LEU A 69 -13.51 7.13 -2.47
CA LEU A 69 -14.17 6.91 -1.19
C LEU A 69 -15.67 7.33 -1.22
N PRO A 70 -16.06 8.52 -1.72
CA PRO A 70 -17.47 8.86 -1.90
C PRO A 70 -18.23 7.86 -2.79
N ARG A 71 -17.60 7.36 -3.84
CA ARG A 71 -18.20 6.32 -4.70
C ARG A 71 -18.39 5.00 -3.95
N ALA A 72 -17.37 4.51 -3.25
CA ALA A 72 -17.46 3.26 -2.50
C ALA A 72 -18.62 3.28 -1.48
N TYR A 73 -18.87 4.42 -0.86
CA TYR A 73 -19.87 4.59 0.19
C TYR A 73 -21.11 5.40 -0.24
N ASN A 74 -21.41 5.50 -1.54
CA ASN A 74 -22.59 6.25 -2.01
C ASN A 74 -23.91 5.71 -1.41
N ASN A 75 -23.99 4.41 -1.15
CA ASN A 75 -25.15 3.75 -0.54
C ASN A 75 -25.07 3.69 1.00
N ASN A 76 -24.01 4.22 1.62
CA ASN A 76 -23.83 4.26 3.06
C ASN A 76 -23.26 5.62 3.52
N PRO A 77 -24.06 6.70 3.43
CA PRO A 77 -23.60 8.05 3.78
C PRO A 77 -23.23 8.20 5.25
N ALA A 78 -23.81 7.39 6.15
CA ALA A 78 -23.45 7.40 7.57
C ALA A 78 -22.01 6.95 7.80
N GLU A 79 -21.57 5.91 7.08
CA GLU A 79 -20.19 5.41 7.17
C GLU A 79 -19.20 6.40 6.55
N LEU A 80 -19.57 7.03 5.42
CA LEU A 80 -18.76 8.10 4.84
C LEU A 80 -18.59 9.28 5.81
N ALA A 81 -19.65 9.64 6.52
CA ALA A 81 -19.59 10.68 7.55
C ALA A 81 -18.67 10.28 8.72
N ARG A 82 -18.71 9.00 9.14
CA ARG A 82 -17.81 8.45 10.16
C ARG A 82 -16.35 8.53 9.73
N ILE A 83 -16.04 8.14 8.49
CA ILE A 83 -14.68 8.24 7.94
C ILE A 83 -14.22 9.70 7.91
N ASN A 84 -15.06 10.62 7.48
CA ASN A 84 -14.73 12.05 7.48
C ASN A 84 -14.47 12.57 8.90
N ALA A 85 -15.25 12.14 9.89
CA ALA A 85 -15.01 12.49 11.29
C ALA A 85 -13.67 11.94 11.83
N GLU A 86 -13.25 10.76 11.39
CA GLU A 86 -11.91 10.22 11.74
C GLU A 86 -10.78 11.05 11.09
N ILE A 87 -10.96 11.52 9.85
CA ILE A 87 -10.02 12.44 9.19
C ILE A 87 -9.94 13.77 9.99
N ASP A 88 -11.07 14.29 10.48
CA ASP A 88 -11.09 15.51 11.28
C ASP A 88 -10.42 15.30 12.67
N LYS A 89 -10.60 14.14 13.29
CA LYS A 89 -9.89 13.78 14.53
C LYS A 89 -8.37 13.66 14.28
N PHE A 90 -7.97 13.06 13.17
CA PHE A 90 -6.56 12.99 12.78
C PHE A 90 -5.97 14.40 12.65
N LYS A 91 -6.68 15.30 11.96
CA LYS A 91 -6.28 16.71 11.86
C LYS A 91 -6.16 17.37 13.23
N ALA A 92 -7.14 17.17 14.11
CA ALA A 92 -7.13 17.75 15.45
C ALA A 92 -5.97 17.22 16.30
N SER A 93 -5.59 15.95 16.15
CA SER A 93 -4.53 15.30 16.94
C SER A 93 -3.12 15.56 16.41
N THR A 94 -2.95 15.73 15.11
CA THR A 94 -1.63 15.85 14.45
C THR A 94 -1.35 17.24 13.88
N GLY A 95 -2.38 18.09 13.73
CA GLY A 95 -2.31 19.35 13.00
C GLY A 95 -2.31 19.18 11.46
N LEU A 96 -2.22 17.95 10.96
CA LEU A 96 -2.16 17.64 9.53
C LEU A 96 -3.54 17.31 8.98
N ASP A 97 -4.02 18.09 8.01
CA ASP A 97 -5.24 17.75 7.30
C ASP A 97 -4.92 16.79 6.14
N ALA A 98 -5.40 15.56 6.23
CA ALA A 98 -5.18 14.55 5.20
C ALA A 98 -5.74 14.97 3.83
N ARG A 99 -6.74 15.87 3.79
CA ARG A 99 -7.31 16.41 2.54
C ARG A 99 -6.36 17.35 1.81
N THR A 100 -5.33 17.87 2.47
CA THR A 100 -4.27 18.68 1.85
C THR A 100 -3.19 17.84 1.18
N ILE A 101 -3.18 16.53 1.43
CA ILE A 101 -2.26 15.59 0.80
C ILE A 101 -2.76 15.30 -0.62
N GLU A 102 -1.89 15.51 -1.60
CA GLU A 102 -2.15 15.16 -2.98
C GLU A 102 -1.75 13.72 -3.28
N ARG A 103 -0.57 13.34 -2.81
CA ARG A 103 0.04 12.05 -3.04
C ARG A 103 0.82 11.58 -1.83
N LEU A 104 0.73 10.28 -1.55
CA LEU A 104 1.52 9.60 -0.55
C LEU A 104 2.34 8.52 -1.25
N VAL A 105 3.63 8.42 -0.91
CA VAL A 105 4.45 7.27 -1.30
C VAL A 105 5.08 6.66 -0.06
N VAL A 106 5.21 5.34 -0.06
CA VAL A 106 5.78 4.57 1.04
C VAL A 106 6.89 3.69 0.51
N GLY A 107 8.05 3.77 1.12
CA GLY A 107 9.17 2.86 0.92
C GLY A 107 9.22 1.83 2.04
N VAL A 108 9.45 0.58 1.68
CA VAL A 108 9.57 -0.56 2.58
C VAL A 108 10.95 -1.17 2.41
N SER A 109 11.67 -1.37 3.51
CA SER A 109 12.94 -2.09 3.53
C SER A 109 12.88 -3.24 4.52
N TYR A 110 13.59 -4.33 4.19
CA TYR A 110 13.69 -5.53 4.99
C TYR A 110 15.11 -5.65 5.53
N GLN A 111 15.24 -5.66 6.86
CA GLN A 111 16.52 -5.84 7.53
C GLN A 111 16.53 -7.17 8.27
N GLN A 112 17.56 -7.97 8.07
CA GLN A 112 17.77 -9.17 8.90
C GLN A 112 18.47 -8.77 10.19
N THR A 113 17.91 -9.20 11.33
CA THR A 113 18.59 -9.11 12.61
C THR A 113 19.66 -10.18 12.72
N ALA A 114 20.61 -10.01 13.64
CA ALA A 114 21.61 -11.03 13.96
C ALA A 114 20.99 -12.39 14.40
N THR A 115 19.72 -12.36 14.85
CA THR A 115 18.95 -13.55 15.23
C THR A 115 18.16 -14.16 14.08
N GLY A 116 18.36 -13.70 12.84
CA GLY A 116 17.65 -14.21 11.63
C GLY A 116 16.20 -13.70 11.47
N LYS A 117 15.72 -12.83 12.36
CA LYS A 117 14.39 -12.21 12.19
C LYS A 117 14.44 -11.11 11.15
N THR A 118 13.44 -11.07 10.27
CA THR A 118 13.27 -9.96 9.33
C THR A 118 12.52 -8.81 10.00
N LEU A 119 13.16 -7.65 10.08
CA LEU A 119 12.53 -6.39 10.47
C LEU A 119 12.04 -5.68 9.22
N VAL A 120 10.80 -5.19 9.28
CA VAL A 120 10.22 -4.35 8.24
C VAL A 120 10.30 -2.91 8.67
N GLU A 121 10.99 -2.08 7.89
CA GLU A 121 11.09 -0.65 8.14
C GLU A 121 10.40 0.12 7.02
N THR A 122 9.68 1.16 7.41
CA THR A 122 8.92 1.98 6.47
C THR A 122 9.27 3.44 6.61
N VAL A 123 9.18 4.15 5.49
CA VAL A 123 9.18 5.62 5.44
C VAL A 123 8.12 6.07 4.45
N ALA A 124 7.37 7.08 4.83
CA ALA A 124 6.35 7.70 3.98
C ALA A 124 6.81 9.10 3.57
N LEU A 125 6.60 9.46 2.30
CA LEU A 125 6.69 10.83 1.82
C LEU A 125 5.31 11.26 1.39
N ALA A 126 4.81 12.34 1.98
CA ALA A 126 3.55 12.96 1.57
C ALA A 126 3.83 14.27 0.83
N ARG A 127 3.22 14.43 -0.35
CA ARG A 127 3.23 15.67 -1.11
C ARG A 127 1.86 16.33 -1.03
N GLY A 128 1.86 17.65 -0.75
CA GLY A 128 0.63 18.39 -0.60
C GLY A 128 0.87 19.85 -0.23
N ASN A 129 -0.17 20.54 0.21
CA ASN A 129 -0.06 21.91 0.68
C ASN A 129 0.09 21.91 2.21
N PHE A 130 1.33 21.84 2.68
CA PHE A 130 1.67 21.84 4.10
C PHE A 130 2.06 23.25 4.54
N ARG A 131 1.41 23.76 5.59
CA ARG A 131 1.89 24.97 6.27
C ARG A 131 2.84 24.53 7.38
N ALA A 132 4.07 25.03 7.35
CA ALA A 132 5.17 24.62 8.23
C ALA A 132 4.88 24.69 9.76
N ALA A 133 3.81 25.36 10.17
CA ALA A 133 3.44 25.55 11.58
C ALA A 133 2.61 24.44 12.19
N SER A 134 2.26 23.38 11.45
CA SER A 134 1.15 22.48 11.83
C SER A 134 1.55 21.12 12.40
N PHE A 135 2.85 20.76 12.44
CA PHE A 135 3.27 19.49 13.00
C PHE A 135 3.56 19.62 14.50
N ALA A 136 2.52 19.69 15.31
CA ALA A 136 2.65 19.65 16.75
C ALA A 136 1.54 18.76 17.34
N PRO A 137 1.80 17.47 17.58
CA PRO A 137 0.90 16.66 18.37
C PRO A 137 0.80 17.26 19.77
N SER A 138 -0.40 17.57 20.21
CA SER A 138 -0.69 18.38 21.38
C SER A 138 -0.28 17.78 22.73
N LYS A 139 0.33 16.59 22.79
CA LYS A 139 0.63 15.87 24.04
C LYS A 139 1.93 15.07 24.05
N SER A 140 2.73 15.05 22.99
CA SER A 140 3.96 14.25 22.95
C SER A 140 5.20 15.11 23.25
N ARG A 141 6.17 14.52 23.95
CA ARG A 141 7.50 15.15 24.09
C ARG A 141 8.15 15.17 22.72
N MET A 142 8.33 16.35 22.19
CA MET A 142 9.02 16.59 20.92
C MET A 142 10.50 16.85 21.18
N GLN A 143 11.36 16.19 20.41
CA GLN A 143 12.79 16.49 20.35
C GLN A 143 13.11 16.96 18.93
N GLU A 144 13.90 18.03 18.83
CA GLU A 144 14.38 18.49 17.54
C GLU A 144 15.82 18.05 17.32
N GLN A 145 16.09 17.56 16.11
CA GLN A 145 17.42 17.22 15.64
C GLN A 145 17.69 17.89 14.30
N LYS A 146 18.90 18.32 14.07
CA LYS A 146 19.34 18.84 12.77
C LYS A 146 20.12 17.79 12.01
N TYR A 147 19.80 17.60 10.73
CA TYR A 147 20.49 16.68 9.84
C TYR A 147 20.51 17.24 8.41
N ALA A 148 21.70 17.35 7.81
CA ALA A 148 21.91 17.86 6.44
C ALA A 148 21.13 19.16 6.14
N GLY A 149 21.12 20.11 7.09
CA GLY A 149 20.43 21.40 6.95
C GLY A 149 18.90 21.36 7.14
N LYS A 150 18.32 20.20 7.44
CA LYS A 150 16.89 20.04 7.75
C LYS A 150 16.68 19.85 9.25
N THR A 151 15.53 20.31 9.76
CA THR A 151 15.07 20.03 11.12
C THR A 151 14.22 18.78 11.09
N ILE A 152 14.53 17.82 11.94
CA ILE A 152 13.76 16.60 12.17
C ILE A 152 13.11 16.74 13.52
N GLN A 153 11.78 16.62 13.57
CA GLN A 153 11.00 16.55 14.80
C GLN A 153 10.77 15.09 15.15
N VAL A 154 11.21 14.66 16.32
CA VAL A 154 11.03 13.28 16.81
C VAL A 154 10.00 13.28 17.92
N PHE A 155 8.95 12.52 17.73
CA PHE A 155 7.84 12.36 18.67
C PHE A 155 7.92 10.99 19.32
N ASN A 156 7.93 10.97 20.63
CA ASN A 156 7.76 9.73 21.41
C ASN A 156 6.26 9.36 21.42
N VAL A 157 5.91 8.34 20.67
CA VAL A 157 4.57 7.77 20.62
C VAL A 157 4.67 6.29 20.98
N ASP A 158 3.82 5.80 21.86
CA ASP A 158 3.70 4.37 22.13
C ASP A 158 2.32 3.92 21.63
N THR A 159 2.26 3.57 20.37
CA THR A 159 1.02 3.20 19.70
C THR A 159 1.17 1.87 19.01
N GLN A 160 0.21 0.96 19.21
CA GLN A 160 0.10 -0.25 18.42
C GLN A 160 -0.73 0.04 17.16
N VAL A 161 -0.10 -0.08 16.00
CA VAL A 161 -0.76 0.01 14.70
C VAL A 161 -1.08 -1.41 14.23
N LYS A 162 -2.37 -1.71 14.11
CA LYS A 162 -2.83 -2.98 13.52
C LYS A 162 -3.00 -2.77 12.03
N LEU A 163 -2.13 -3.38 11.25
CA LEU A 163 -2.27 -3.44 9.79
C LEU A 163 -3.12 -4.68 9.44
N ILE A 164 -4.34 -4.44 8.99
CA ILE A 164 -5.27 -5.42 8.38
C ILE A 164 -5.47 -6.68 9.23
N GLY A 165 -5.45 -6.55 10.56
CA GLY A 165 -5.66 -7.70 11.44
C GLY A 165 -4.54 -8.77 11.44
N LEU A 166 -3.54 -8.67 10.54
CA LEU A 166 -2.48 -9.66 10.36
C LEU A 166 -1.13 -9.21 10.91
N PHE A 167 -0.85 -7.91 10.92
CA PHE A 167 0.41 -7.38 11.42
C PHE A 167 0.17 -6.38 12.54
N ASN A 168 0.67 -6.72 13.73
CA ASN A 168 0.73 -5.78 14.85
C ASN A 168 2.10 -5.10 14.84
N MET A 169 2.13 -3.81 14.55
CA MET A 169 3.35 -3.02 14.57
C MET A 169 3.30 -2.05 15.76
N ARG A 170 4.26 -2.14 16.67
CA ARG A 170 4.43 -1.16 17.73
C ARG A 170 5.27 -0.01 17.20
N VAL A 171 4.71 1.18 17.18
CA VAL A 171 5.39 2.42 16.80
C VAL A 171 5.76 3.15 18.08
N THR A 172 7.05 3.24 18.37
CA THR A 172 7.55 3.88 19.61
C THR A 172 8.03 5.29 19.38
N ASP A 173 8.59 5.57 18.19
CA ASP A 173 9.10 6.87 17.82
C ASP A 173 8.75 7.20 16.38
N VAL A 174 8.25 8.40 16.15
CA VAL A 174 7.95 8.92 14.81
C VAL A 174 8.78 10.17 14.58
N ALA A 175 9.59 10.16 13.56
CA ALA A 175 10.31 11.31 13.08
C ALA A 175 9.59 11.96 11.90
N VAL A 176 9.56 13.27 11.85
CA VAL A 176 8.94 14.07 10.79
C VAL A 176 9.93 15.14 10.33
N ALA A 177 10.10 15.28 9.01
CA ALA A 177 10.95 16.33 8.44
C ALA A 177 10.33 16.88 7.15
N MET A 178 10.40 18.21 6.98
CA MET A 178 10.10 18.84 5.70
C MET A 178 11.29 18.67 4.76
N LEU A 179 11.08 17.98 3.64
CA LEU A 179 12.10 17.83 2.59
C LEU A 179 12.17 19.07 1.70
N ASP A 180 11.00 19.65 1.38
CA ASP A 180 10.82 20.91 0.68
C ASP A 180 9.51 21.59 1.14
N ALA A 181 9.07 22.69 0.49
CA ALA A 181 7.88 23.43 0.88
C ALA A 181 6.57 22.59 0.81
N ASN A 182 6.55 21.54 -0.01
CA ASN A 182 5.36 20.75 -0.32
C ASN A 182 5.53 19.25 -0.02
N THR A 183 6.67 18.82 0.54
CA THR A 183 6.97 17.40 0.77
C THR A 183 7.43 17.18 2.20
N VAL A 184 6.75 16.27 2.90
CA VAL A 184 7.09 15.84 4.26
C VAL A 184 7.48 14.37 4.26
N ALA A 185 8.52 14.03 5.02
CA ALA A 185 8.93 12.67 5.32
C ALA A 185 8.49 12.28 6.73
N VAL A 186 7.94 11.06 6.88
CA VAL A 186 7.47 10.50 8.15
C VAL A 186 7.93 9.06 8.28
N GLY A 187 8.48 8.68 9.41
CA GLY A 187 8.95 7.30 9.67
C GLY A 187 9.84 7.22 10.91
N LYS A 188 10.62 6.14 11.01
CA LYS A 188 11.68 6.07 12.00
C LYS A 188 12.77 7.10 11.68
N LEU A 189 13.48 7.59 12.72
CA LEU A 189 14.49 8.62 12.58
C LEU A 189 15.54 8.31 11.49
N GLU A 190 16.08 7.09 11.48
CA GLU A 190 17.09 6.67 10.50
C GLU A 190 16.54 6.66 9.07
N ARG A 191 15.29 6.25 8.89
CA ARG A 191 14.61 6.24 7.59
C ARG A 191 14.30 7.66 7.11
N VAL A 192 13.96 8.59 8.03
CA VAL A 192 13.76 10.01 7.69
C VAL A 192 15.08 10.67 7.31
N ARG A 193 16.19 10.36 7.98
CA ARG A 193 17.55 10.81 7.57
C ARG A 193 17.88 10.30 6.17
N ALA A 194 17.64 9.01 5.91
CA ALA A 194 17.84 8.43 4.59
C ALA A 194 16.94 9.10 3.51
N ALA A 195 15.71 9.51 3.86
CA ALA A 195 14.84 10.26 2.94
C ALA A 195 15.37 11.67 2.65
N ILE A 196 15.97 12.34 3.64
CA ILE A 196 16.64 13.62 3.43
C ILE A 196 17.83 13.43 2.45
N ASP A 197 18.63 12.39 2.62
CA ASP A 197 19.73 12.07 1.71
C ASP A 197 19.25 11.73 0.31
N ALA A 198 18.17 10.94 0.18
CA ALA A 198 17.57 10.59 -1.09
C ALA A 198 17.00 11.82 -1.81
N SER A 199 16.39 12.75 -1.09
CA SER A 199 15.93 14.02 -1.68
C SER A 199 17.09 14.84 -2.26
N ALA A 200 18.27 14.72 -1.69
CA ALA A 200 19.52 15.31 -2.19
C ALA A 200 20.25 14.45 -3.23
N GLY A 201 19.66 13.35 -3.69
CA GLY A 201 20.20 12.49 -4.75
C GLY A 201 21.03 11.30 -4.27
N ARG A 202 21.14 11.05 -2.98
CA ARG A 202 21.97 9.97 -2.41
C ARG A 202 21.10 8.80 -1.93
N GLY A 203 21.45 7.56 -2.29
CA GLY A 203 20.82 6.36 -1.76
C GLY A 203 19.34 6.22 -2.10
N ARG A 204 18.94 6.61 -3.30
CA ARG A 204 17.54 6.54 -3.79
C ARG A 204 17.10 5.11 -4.07
N VAL A 205 15.80 4.92 -4.03
CA VAL A 205 15.15 3.69 -4.55
C VAL A 205 15.52 3.46 -6.02
N SER A 206 15.62 2.20 -6.43
CA SER A 206 16.00 1.88 -7.81
C SER A 206 14.89 2.31 -8.81
N PRO A 207 15.29 2.78 -10.01
CA PRO A 207 14.33 3.10 -11.07
C PRO A 207 13.44 1.92 -11.47
N GLU A 208 13.96 0.70 -11.38
CA GLU A 208 13.21 -0.52 -11.67
C GLU A 208 12.01 -0.68 -10.73
N ILE A 209 12.21 -0.56 -9.41
CA ILE A 209 11.15 -0.65 -8.41
C ILE A 209 10.14 0.49 -8.59
N THR A 210 10.62 1.70 -8.89
CA THR A 210 9.75 2.84 -9.20
C THR A 210 8.87 2.56 -10.42
N ALA A 211 9.44 1.97 -11.49
CA ALA A 211 8.70 1.61 -12.70
C ALA A 211 7.61 0.56 -12.45
N LEU A 212 7.85 -0.40 -11.55
CA LEU A 212 6.82 -1.38 -11.16
C LEU A 212 5.60 -0.69 -10.52
N ALA A 213 5.82 0.26 -9.60
CA ALA A 213 4.74 0.95 -8.89
C ALA A 213 4.02 2.02 -9.75
N THR A 214 4.61 2.45 -10.87
CA THR A 214 4.04 3.46 -11.77
C THR A 214 3.60 2.87 -13.12
N ARG A 215 3.49 1.56 -13.22
CA ARG A 215 3.17 0.83 -14.46
C ARG A 215 1.82 1.24 -15.06
N ASP A 216 0.83 1.50 -14.21
CA ASP A 216 -0.44 2.10 -14.61
C ASP A 216 -0.49 3.56 -14.19
N ALA A 217 -0.52 4.44 -15.20
CA ALA A 217 -0.59 5.89 -15.01
C ALA A 217 -1.90 6.37 -14.36
N ASN A 218 -2.97 5.59 -14.48
CA ASN A 218 -4.31 5.89 -13.97
C ASN A 218 -4.59 5.24 -12.61
N ALA A 219 -3.66 4.46 -12.08
CA ALA A 219 -3.86 3.79 -10.80
C ALA A 219 -4.14 4.79 -9.67
N LEU A 220 -5.11 4.46 -8.85
CA LEU A 220 -5.38 5.11 -7.57
C LEU A 220 -4.29 4.72 -6.56
N VAL A 221 -3.91 3.44 -6.59
CA VAL A 221 -2.79 2.89 -5.83
C VAL A 221 -1.93 2.06 -6.78
N GLY A 222 -0.64 2.31 -6.76
CA GLY A 222 0.37 1.51 -7.46
C GLY A 222 1.40 0.98 -6.48
N MET A 223 1.79 -0.28 -6.63
CA MET A 223 2.80 -0.92 -5.80
C MET A 223 3.77 -1.70 -6.67
N GLY A 224 4.98 -1.86 -6.16
CA GLY A 224 5.95 -2.75 -6.78
C GLY A 224 7.16 -2.96 -5.90
N GLY A 225 7.82 -4.10 -6.08
CA GLY A 225 9.01 -4.40 -5.32
C GLY A 225 9.57 -5.79 -5.56
N ASN A 226 10.70 -6.02 -4.92
CA ASN A 226 11.33 -7.32 -4.83
C ASN A 226 10.81 -8.09 -3.62
N ILE A 227 10.70 -9.40 -3.74
CA ILE A 227 10.39 -10.29 -2.64
C ILE A 227 11.71 -10.96 -2.22
N PRO A 228 12.31 -10.57 -1.09
CA PRO A 228 13.53 -11.21 -0.62
C PRO A 228 13.29 -12.67 -0.28
N ALA A 229 14.25 -13.53 -0.60
CA ALA A 229 14.16 -14.95 -0.31
C ALA A 229 13.93 -15.23 1.18
N SER A 230 14.43 -14.37 2.07
CA SER A 230 14.22 -14.48 3.52
C SER A 230 12.76 -14.44 3.96
N LEU A 231 11.86 -13.83 3.15
CA LEU A 231 10.42 -13.82 3.45
C LEU A 231 9.72 -15.11 3.02
N THR A 232 10.29 -15.86 2.07
CA THR A 232 9.66 -17.04 1.47
C THR A 232 10.26 -18.36 1.98
N GLN A 233 11.51 -18.36 2.45
CA GLN A 233 12.23 -19.56 2.89
C GLN A 233 11.69 -20.17 4.19
N ASN A 234 11.04 -19.38 5.04
CA ASN A 234 10.53 -19.84 6.35
C ASN A 234 9.04 -20.24 6.31
N LEU A 235 8.44 -20.32 5.12
CA LEU A 235 7.07 -20.79 4.98
C LEU A 235 7.07 -22.32 4.95
N ASP A 236 6.73 -22.95 6.06
CA ASP A 236 6.59 -24.41 6.11
C ASP A 236 5.20 -24.86 5.62
N MET A 237 5.01 -24.80 4.30
CA MET A 237 3.76 -25.16 3.61
C MET A 237 3.98 -26.24 2.53
N GLY A 238 5.01 -27.08 2.69
CA GLY A 238 5.31 -28.16 1.76
C GLY A 238 5.58 -27.68 0.32
N ASN A 239 4.90 -28.24 -0.67
CA ASN A 239 5.10 -27.87 -2.09
C ASN A 239 4.67 -26.43 -2.40
N ILE A 240 3.77 -25.83 -1.61
CA ILE A 240 3.33 -24.43 -1.76
C ILE A 240 4.51 -23.50 -1.50
N SER A 241 5.36 -23.79 -0.52
CA SER A 241 6.55 -23.00 -0.20
C SER A 241 7.51 -22.87 -1.40
N LYS A 242 7.70 -23.93 -2.16
CA LYS A 242 8.57 -23.93 -3.36
C LYS A 242 8.03 -23.02 -4.44
N SER A 243 6.72 -23.05 -4.70
CA SER A 243 6.10 -22.19 -5.71
C SER A 243 6.14 -20.72 -5.30
N ILE A 244 5.90 -20.41 -4.03
CA ILE A 244 6.01 -19.03 -3.52
C ILE A 244 7.47 -18.57 -3.54
N ALA A 245 8.43 -19.45 -3.21
CA ALA A 245 9.86 -19.15 -3.23
C ALA A 245 10.41 -18.85 -4.62
N SER A 246 9.67 -19.18 -5.70
CA SER A 246 10.04 -18.82 -7.07
C SER A 246 9.73 -17.36 -7.43
N VAL A 247 8.91 -16.67 -6.63
CA VAL A 247 8.54 -15.27 -6.87
C VAL A 247 9.70 -14.35 -6.50
N ARG A 248 10.09 -13.48 -7.43
CA ARG A 248 11.19 -12.53 -7.26
C ARG A 248 10.72 -11.10 -7.11
N GLN A 249 9.69 -10.75 -7.86
CA GLN A 249 9.14 -9.40 -7.88
C GLN A 249 7.61 -9.45 -7.88
N PHE A 250 7.02 -8.35 -7.49
CA PHE A 250 5.59 -8.15 -7.65
C PHE A 250 5.31 -6.72 -8.10
N TYR A 251 4.18 -6.52 -8.75
CA TYR A 251 3.55 -5.22 -8.91
C TYR A 251 2.04 -5.37 -8.74
N SER A 252 1.40 -4.31 -8.26
CA SER A 252 -0.04 -4.28 -8.11
C SER A 252 -0.57 -2.87 -8.41
N THR A 253 -1.74 -2.81 -9.03
CA THR A 253 -2.45 -1.57 -9.30
C THR A 253 -3.89 -1.69 -8.87
N LEU A 254 -4.42 -0.64 -8.25
CA LEU A 254 -5.83 -0.46 -7.96
C LEU A 254 -6.31 0.78 -8.70
N GLY A 255 -7.33 0.62 -9.52
CA GLY A 255 -7.95 1.70 -10.27
C GLY A 255 -9.44 1.80 -10.01
N THR A 256 -10.05 2.90 -10.47
CA THR A 256 -11.49 3.09 -10.50
C THR A 256 -12.01 2.84 -11.92
N THR A 257 -13.14 2.15 -12.06
CA THR A 257 -13.88 1.98 -13.31
C THR A 257 -15.18 2.76 -13.27
N ALA A 258 -15.95 2.77 -14.35
CA ALA A 258 -17.26 3.42 -14.36
C ALA A 258 -18.22 2.84 -13.29
N ASN A 259 -18.14 1.51 -13.05
CA ASN A 259 -19.08 0.78 -12.22
C ASN A 259 -18.49 0.26 -10.89
N GLY A 260 -17.23 0.60 -10.59
CA GLY A 260 -16.56 0.10 -9.40
C GLY A 260 -15.05 0.29 -9.41
N PHE A 261 -14.35 -0.78 -9.08
CA PHE A 261 -12.90 -0.79 -8.93
C PHE A 261 -12.31 -2.01 -9.64
N ASN A 262 -11.11 -1.83 -10.17
CA ASN A 262 -10.33 -2.91 -10.74
C ASN A 262 -8.96 -2.98 -10.06
N MET A 263 -8.48 -4.19 -9.89
CA MET A 263 -7.14 -4.43 -9.38
C MET A 263 -6.44 -5.45 -10.28
N LEU A 264 -5.16 -5.19 -10.51
CA LEU A 264 -4.24 -6.12 -11.13
C LEU A 264 -3.07 -6.33 -10.17
N THR A 265 -2.76 -7.58 -9.86
CA THR A 265 -1.52 -7.98 -9.18
C THR A 265 -0.76 -8.95 -10.08
N ALA A 266 0.52 -8.73 -10.26
CA ALA A 266 1.40 -9.65 -10.94
C ALA A 266 2.50 -10.13 -10.00
N LEU A 267 2.74 -11.42 -10.00
CA LEU A 267 3.83 -12.07 -9.30
C LEU A 267 4.82 -12.58 -10.34
N ARG A 268 5.98 -11.94 -10.43
CA ARG A 268 7.04 -12.32 -11.36
C ARG A 268 7.88 -13.43 -10.77
N THR A 269 7.91 -14.56 -11.46
CA THR A 269 8.69 -15.74 -11.12
C THR A 269 9.99 -15.79 -11.92
N GLU A 270 10.84 -16.77 -11.60
CA GLU A 270 12.12 -16.98 -12.29
C GLU A 270 11.97 -17.33 -13.78
N ASN A 271 10.92 -18.07 -14.13
CA ASN A 271 10.65 -18.53 -15.49
C ASN A 271 9.18 -18.87 -15.71
N ALA A 272 8.79 -19.07 -16.98
CA ALA A 272 7.41 -19.35 -17.38
C ALA A 272 6.85 -20.66 -16.77
N GLY A 273 7.67 -21.67 -16.58
CA GLY A 273 7.26 -22.93 -15.94
C GLY A 273 6.88 -22.75 -14.47
N ALA A 274 7.66 -21.92 -13.75
CA ALA A 274 7.35 -21.55 -12.37
C ALA A 274 6.05 -20.69 -12.31
N ALA A 275 5.85 -19.77 -13.26
CA ALA A 275 4.61 -18.98 -13.35
C ALA A 275 3.40 -19.88 -13.58
N GLN A 276 3.48 -20.83 -14.53
CA GLN A 276 2.40 -21.77 -14.78
C GLN A 276 2.09 -22.66 -13.58
N SER A 277 3.11 -23.16 -12.89
CA SER A 277 2.95 -23.98 -11.68
C SER A 277 2.29 -23.19 -10.55
N LEU A 278 2.73 -21.95 -10.32
CA LEU A 278 2.17 -21.07 -9.31
C LEU A 278 0.72 -20.69 -9.64
N SER A 279 0.42 -20.37 -10.90
CA SER A 279 -0.93 -20.07 -11.37
C SER A 279 -1.88 -21.25 -11.16
N THR A 280 -1.47 -22.47 -11.52
CA THR A 280 -2.24 -23.71 -11.30
C THR A 280 -2.50 -23.94 -9.82
N MET A 281 -1.48 -23.77 -8.98
CA MET A 281 -1.59 -23.92 -7.53
C MET A 281 -2.60 -22.91 -6.95
N ILE A 282 -2.50 -21.64 -7.29
CA ILE A 282 -3.44 -20.61 -6.82
C ILE A 282 -4.86 -20.93 -7.28
N THR A 283 -5.04 -21.39 -8.52
CA THR A 283 -6.34 -21.81 -9.05
C THR A 283 -6.91 -22.99 -8.25
N GLY A 284 -6.10 -23.97 -7.89
CA GLY A 284 -6.50 -25.08 -7.02
C GLY A 284 -6.92 -24.62 -5.62
N LEU A 285 -6.15 -23.72 -5.01
CA LEU A 285 -6.51 -23.14 -3.71
C LEU A 285 -7.84 -22.38 -3.77
N LYS A 286 -8.10 -21.69 -4.88
CA LYS A 286 -9.39 -21.02 -5.08
C LYS A 286 -10.57 -21.99 -5.08
N GLN A 287 -10.44 -23.18 -5.67
CA GLN A 287 -11.48 -24.19 -5.66
C GLN A 287 -11.81 -24.68 -4.23
N LEU A 288 -10.84 -24.64 -3.33
CA LEU A 288 -11.01 -24.99 -1.92
C LEU A 288 -11.54 -23.84 -1.05
N ALA A 289 -11.54 -22.61 -1.58
CA ALA A 289 -11.94 -21.42 -0.82
C ALA A 289 -13.36 -21.50 -0.22
N PRO A 290 -14.42 -22.04 -0.90
CA PRO A 290 -15.74 -22.17 -0.31
C PRO A 290 -15.76 -22.99 0.99
N PHE A 291 -14.92 -24.03 1.06
CA PHE A 291 -14.79 -24.85 2.28
C PHE A 291 -14.13 -24.07 3.41
N ALA A 292 -13.04 -23.39 3.14
CA ALA A 292 -12.35 -22.55 4.12
C ALA A 292 -13.21 -21.37 4.61
N LEU A 293 -13.94 -20.74 3.69
CA LEU A 293 -14.85 -19.63 4.02
C LEU A 293 -16.01 -20.09 4.91
N GLY A 294 -16.49 -21.33 4.76
CA GLY A 294 -17.54 -21.90 5.61
C GLY A 294 -17.16 -21.98 7.09
N GLN A 295 -15.86 -22.00 7.42
CA GLN A 295 -15.34 -21.99 8.80
C GLN A 295 -15.19 -20.60 9.41
N MET A 296 -15.37 -19.53 8.63
CA MET A 296 -15.20 -18.16 9.08
C MET A 296 -16.49 -17.56 9.66
N PRO A 297 -16.39 -16.48 10.49
CA PRO A 297 -17.57 -15.75 10.94
C PRO A 297 -18.42 -15.26 9.76
N ALA A 298 -19.74 -15.39 9.85
CA ALA A 298 -20.69 -15.08 8.78
C ALA A 298 -20.51 -13.67 8.17
N ALA A 299 -20.16 -12.67 9.00
CA ALA A 299 -19.91 -11.31 8.56
C ALA A 299 -18.75 -11.18 7.54
N ARG A 300 -17.79 -12.11 7.55
CA ARG A 300 -16.64 -12.13 6.64
C ARG A 300 -16.82 -13.06 5.44
N GLN A 301 -17.73 -14.04 5.54
CA GLN A 301 -17.91 -15.04 4.49
C GLN A 301 -18.33 -14.41 3.17
N ARG A 302 -19.37 -13.56 3.18
CA ARG A 302 -19.92 -12.95 1.95
C ARG A 302 -18.91 -12.04 1.25
N PRO A 303 -18.28 -11.05 1.89
CA PRO A 303 -17.27 -10.20 1.25
C PRO A 303 -16.09 -10.99 0.69
N LEU A 304 -15.58 -11.99 1.41
CA LEU A 304 -14.47 -12.81 0.95
C LEU A 304 -14.88 -13.73 -0.20
N ARG A 305 -16.12 -14.25 -0.20
CA ARG A 305 -16.65 -15.02 -1.34
C ARG A 305 -16.69 -14.15 -2.60
N THR A 306 -17.19 -12.91 -2.49
CA THR A 306 -17.20 -11.96 -3.63
C THR A 306 -15.80 -11.74 -4.18
N LEU A 307 -14.78 -11.59 -3.32
CA LEU A 307 -13.38 -11.50 -3.76
C LEU A 307 -12.94 -12.75 -4.53
N VAL A 308 -13.22 -13.94 -3.99
CA VAL A 308 -12.86 -15.21 -4.61
C VAL A 308 -13.58 -15.39 -5.95
N ASP A 309 -14.88 -15.13 -6.03
CA ASP A 309 -15.68 -15.34 -7.22
C ASP A 309 -15.32 -14.38 -8.35
N ASN A 310 -15.10 -13.10 -8.04
CA ASN A 310 -14.78 -12.05 -9.01
C ASN A 310 -13.29 -12.02 -9.40
N SER A 311 -12.52 -12.86 -8.80
CA SER A 311 -11.11 -12.92 -9.03
C SER A 311 -10.74 -13.87 -10.18
N LYS A 312 -9.75 -13.54 -11.07
CA LYS A 312 -9.28 -14.35 -12.20
C LYS A 312 -7.74 -14.53 -12.19
N VAL A 313 -7.11 -15.77 -12.40
CA VAL A 313 -5.66 -16.11 -12.46
C VAL A 313 -5.25 -16.56 -13.83
N GLY A 314 -4.14 -16.09 -14.28
CA GLY A 314 -3.47 -16.61 -15.45
C GLY A 314 -1.96 -16.54 -15.28
N ALA A 315 -1.25 -17.17 -16.20
CA ALA A 315 0.18 -17.00 -16.36
C ALA A 315 0.46 -16.42 -17.73
N GLU A 316 1.31 -15.40 -17.77
CA GLU A 316 1.76 -14.78 -19.02
C GLU A 316 3.29 -14.57 -18.94
N GLY A 317 4.03 -15.32 -19.75
CA GLY A 317 5.48 -15.37 -19.64
C GLY A 317 5.90 -15.79 -18.23
N ASN A 318 6.70 -14.98 -17.58
CA ASN A 318 7.18 -15.22 -16.22
C ASN A 318 6.25 -14.64 -15.13
N ASP A 319 5.17 -13.98 -15.52
CA ASP A 319 4.27 -13.31 -14.58
C ASP A 319 3.01 -14.16 -14.33
N VAL A 320 2.66 -14.36 -13.07
CA VAL A 320 1.31 -14.80 -12.67
C VAL A 320 0.46 -13.55 -12.49
N LEU A 321 -0.55 -13.41 -13.32
CA LEU A 321 -1.45 -12.27 -13.31
C LEU A 321 -2.68 -12.60 -12.47
N ILE A 322 -3.03 -11.69 -11.61
CA ILE A 322 -4.17 -11.75 -10.70
C ILE A 322 -4.99 -10.49 -10.93
N THR A 323 -6.18 -10.60 -11.51
CA THR A 323 -7.10 -9.48 -11.71
C THR A 323 -8.33 -9.62 -10.85
N LEU A 324 -8.89 -8.52 -10.39
CA LEU A 324 -10.09 -8.46 -9.60
C LEU A 324 -10.92 -7.26 -10.07
N GLU A 325 -12.19 -7.51 -10.34
CA GLU A 325 -13.18 -6.47 -10.60
C GLU A 325 -14.22 -6.49 -9.48
N LEU A 326 -14.43 -5.36 -8.85
CA LEU A 326 -15.36 -5.21 -7.74
C LEU A 326 -16.40 -4.16 -8.09
N ALA A 327 -17.66 -4.51 -7.94
CA ALA A 327 -18.72 -3.53 -7.97
C ALA A 327 -18.55 -2.57 -6.77
N GLN A 328 -19.02 -1.35 -6.94
CA GLN A 328 -18.90 -0.28 -5.95
C GLN A 328 -19.45 -0.70 -4.56
N VAL A 329 -20.58 -1.40 -4.54
CA VAL A 329 -21.24 -1.88 -3.32
C VAL A 329 -20.40 -2.93 -2.57
N ASP A 330 -19.61 -3.74 -3.28
CA ASP A 330 -18.81 -4.81 -2.68
C ASP A 330 -17.56 -4.26 -2.00
N VAL A 331 -17.05 -3.12 -2.47
CA VAL A 331 -15.86 -2.47 -1.88
C VAL A 331 -16.14 -2.00 -0.46
N ALA A 332 -17.27 -1.35 -0.21
CA ALA A 332 -17.68 -0.93 1.12
C ALA A 332 -17.78 -2.14 2.07
N ALA A 333 -18.45 -3.21 1.63
CA ALA A 333 -18.59 -4.43 2.41
C ALA A 333 -17.25 -5.11 2.74
N LEU A 334 -16.27 -4.99 1.84
CA LEU A 334 -14.91 -5.49 2.07
C LEU A 334 -14.16 -4.65 3.11
N ILE A 335 -14.20 -3.33 2.99
CA ILE A 335 -13.55 -2.43 3.96
C ILE A 335 -14.12 -2.66 5.37
N ASP A 336 -15.42 -2.85 5.48
CA ASP A 336 -16.11 -3.06 6.77
C ASP A 336 -15.83 -4.46 7.37
N ALA A 337 -15.43 -5.45 6.56
CA ALA A 337 -15.14 -6.82 7.01
C ALA A 337 -13.76 -6.96 7.67
N PHE A 338 -12.84 -6.00 7.47
CA PHE A 338 -11.46 -5.99 7.98
C PHE A 338 -11.22 -4.84 8.94
#